data_61d354ab0fd2c6ab68e324c46a16e6fc
#
_entry.id   61d354ab0fd2c6ab68e324c46a16e6fc
#
_cell.length_a   1.000
_cell.length_b   1.000
_cell.length_c   1.000
_cell.angle_alpha   90.00
_cell.angle_beta   90.00
_cell.angle_gamma   90.00
#
_symmetry.space_group_name_H-M   'P 1'
#
loop_
_entity.id
_entity.type
_entity.pdbx_description
1 polymer ?
#
loop_
_entity_poly.entity_id
_entity_poly.type
_entity_poly.pdbx_seq_one_letter_code
_entity_poly.pdbx_strand_id
1 'polypeptide(L)'
;RLHSLDLAFFLSKKSSDTLDWLFLFNPTLAGDYENTNKDAFNFLTIGGAKWKQSDHLQWIFGAVYTTGIGDDLFVPALGLIWVPSDRSSLVIAGPIIRYSYQLSDYLALKLGGQFVGNRWNTEATYGGILEERNLRYRSYRISVNLQWSFDDDHSVFAGAGYDFAGEFEIESPGSIRDRDVENGGVFEIGYQYQF
;
A
#
# COMPACT_ATOMS: atom_id res chain seq x y z
N ARG A 1 6.46 18.67 -11.69
CA ARG A 1 6.47 18.07 -10.34
C ARG A 1 5.35 17.05 -10.26
N LEU A 2 5.61 15.90 -9.62
CA LEU A 2 4.59 14.86 -9.42
C LEU A 2 4.01 15.00 -8.01
N HIS A 3 2.70 14.88 -7.91
CA HIS A 3 1.94 14.95 -6.67
C HIS A 3 0.94 13.80 -6.61
N SER A 4 0.59 13.36 -5.41
CA SER A 4 -0.52 12.45 -5.18
C SER A 4 -1.32 12.87 -3.96
N LEU A 5 -2.62 12.68 -4.05
CA LEU A 5 -3.56 12.83 -2.95
C LEU A 5 -4.34 11.52 -2.81
N ASP A 6 -4.23 10.90 -1.65
CA ASP A 6 -4.83 9.61 -1.35
C ASP A 6 -5.85 9.74 -0.24
N LEU A 7 -6.99 9.06 -0.39
CA LEU A 7 -8.00 8.90 0.65
C LEU A 7 -8.28 7.42 0.84
N ALA A 8 -8.26 6.93 2.08
CA ALA A 8 -8.53 5.53 2.37
C ALA A 8 -9.80 5.39 3.22
N PHE A 9 -10.72 4.55 2.74
CA PHE A 9 -11.95 4.17 3.44
C PHE A 9 -11.87 2.69 3.79
N PHE A 10 -11.85 2.40 5.06
CA PHE A 10 -11.83 1.02 5.56
C PHE A 10 -13.13 0.71 6.29
N LEU A 11 -13.76 -0.40 5.93
CA LEU A 11 -14.95 -0.92 6.57
C LEU A 11 -14.68 -2.35 7.03
N SER A 12 -15.05 -2.66 8.27
CA SER A 12 -15.05 -4.00 8.81
C SER A 12 -16.40 -4.30 9.43
N LYS A 13 -16.97 -5.47 9.11
CA LYS A 13 -18.24 -5.91 9.65
C LYS A 13 -18.14 -7.31 10.19
N LYS A 14 -18.30 -7.47 11.50
CA LYS A 14 -18.43 -8.77 12.14
C LYS A 14 -19.71 -9.45 11.66
N SER A 15 -19.58 -10.64 11.08
CA SER A 15 -20.72 -11.45 10.61
C SER A 15 -21.05 -12.58 11.61
N SER A 16 -20.01 -13.14 12.25
CA SER A 16 -20.13 -14.13 13.31
C SER A 16 -18.92 -14.04 14.23
N ASP A 17 -18.80 -14.92 15.22
CA ASP A 17 -17.62 -14.97 16.10
C ASP A 17 -16.35 -15.44 15.39
N THR A 18 -16.49 -16.01 14.20
CA THR A 18 -15.36 -16.53 13.41
C THR A 18 -15.21 -15.86 12.05
N LEU A 19 -16.12 -14.97 11.63
CA LEU A 19 -16.10 -14.38 10.28
C LEU A 19 -16.36 -12.88 10.34
N ASP A 20 -15.40 -12.12 9.80
CA ASP A 20 -15.50 -10.69 9.57
C ASP A 20 -15.41 -10.38 8.08
N TRP A 21 -16.24 -9.50 7.57
CA TRP A 21 -16.10 -8.92 6.24
C TRP A 21 -15.19 -7.70 6.28
N LEU A 22 -14.33 -7.58 5.27
CA LEU A 22 -13.39 -6.48 5.13
C LEU A 22 -13.59 -5.81 3.77
N PHE A 23 -13.56 -4.49 3.79
CA PHE A 23 -13.60 -3.70 2.56
C PHE A 23 -12.68 -2.49 2.71
N LEU A 24 -11.80 -2.29 1.75
CA LEU A 24 -10.97 -1.10 1.60
C LEU A 24 -11.26 -0.46 0.24
N PHE A 25 -11.46 0.83 0.22
CA PHE A 25 -11.49 1.64 -0.99
C PHE A 25 -10.54 2.83 -0.84
N ASN A 26 -9.56 2.91 -1.70
CA ASN A 26 -8.55 3.97 -1.69
C ASN A 26 -8.48 4.63 -3.06
N PRO A 27 -9.25 5.72 -3.30
CA PRO A 27 -9.09 6.58 -4.46
C PRO A 27 -7.84 7.45 -4.31
N THR A 28 -7.10 7.60 -5.39
CA THR A 28 -5.89 8.41 -5.51
C THR A 28 -6.03 9.36 -6.68
N LEU A 29 -5.73 10.63 -6.47
CA LEU A 29 -5.52 11.61 -7.53
C LEU A 29 -4.03 11.84 -7.67
N ALA A 30 -3.43 11.47 -8.81
CA ALA A 30 -1.99 11.53 -9.01
C ALA A 30 -1.64 12.14 -10.38
N GLY A 31 -0.82 13.19 -10.36
CA GLY A 31 -0.42 13.92 -11.56
C GLY A 31 0.46 15.12 -11.26
N ASP A 32 0.63 15.99 -12.25
CA ASP A 32 1.26 17.30 -12.08
C ASP A 32 0.25 18.41 -11.71
N TYR A 33 -1.05 18.09 -11.77
CA TYR A 33 -2.19 18.97 -11.51
C TYR A 33 -2.34 20.15 -12.48
N GLU A 34 -1.55 20.20 -13.55
CA GLU A 34 -1.71 21.21 -14.59
C GLU A 34 -2.93 20.88 -15.49
N ASN A 35 -3.14 19.59 -15.73
CA ASN A 35 -4.35 19.09 -16.37
C ASN A 35 -4.85 17.82 -15.66
N THR A 36 -6.01 17.91 -15.03
CA THR A 36 -6.61 16.79 -14.29
C THR A 36 -7.72 16.17 -15.13
N ASN A 37 -7.44 15.01 -15.71
CA ASN A 37 -8.38 14.21 -16.46
C ASN A 37 -8.70 12.89 -15.74
N LYS A 38 -9.46 12.00 -16.40
CA LYS A 38 -9.85 10.70 -15.83
C LYS A 38 -8.65 9.79 -15.53
N ASP A 39 -7.53 9.93 -16.25
CA ASP A 39 -6.34 9.07 -16.12
C ASP A 39 -5.46 9.48 -14.93
N ALA A 40 -5.71 10.68 -14.35
CA ALA A 40 -5.15 11.09 -13.06
C ALA A 40 -5.81 10.40 -11.87
N PHE A 41 -6.98 9.78 -12.06
CA PHE A 41 -7.69 9.05 -11.01
C PHE A 41 -7.32 7.57 -11.03
N ASN A 42 -6.74 7.13 -9.93
CA ASN A 42 -6.46 5.73 -9.66
C ASN A 42 -7.27 5.27 -8.45
N PHE A 43 -7.48 3.99 -8.33
CA PHE A 43 -8.07 3.45 -7.10
C PHE A 43 -7.58 2.04 -6.82
N LEU A 44 -7.54 1.74 -5.52
CA LEU A 44 -7.32 0.42 -4.99
C LEU A 44 -8.58 0.01 -4.23
N THR A 45 -9.13 -1.13 -4.58
CA THR A 45 -10.27 -1.72 -3.88
C THR A 45 -9.89 -3.12 -3.40
N ILE A 46 -10.11 -3.40 -2.14
CA ILE A 46 -9.92 -4.72 -1.54
C ILE A 46 -11.24 -5.14 -0.92
N GLY A 47 -11.76 -6.28 -1.34
CA GLY A 47 -12.94 -6.90 -0.74
C GLY A 47 -12.63 -8.30 -0.30
N GLY A 48 -13.09 -8.69 0.90
CA GLY A 48 -12.77 -10.02 1.40
C GLY A 48 -13.39 -10.35 2.74
N ALA A 49 -12.97 -11.49 3.26
CA ALA A 49 -13.36 -11.99 4.55
C ALA A 49 -12.16 -12.46 5.36
N LYS A 50 -12.22 -12.26 6.65
CA LYS A 50 -11.28 -12.78 7.63
C LYS A 50 -11.98 -13.89 8.42
N TRP A 51 -11.43 -15.09 8.34
CA TRP A 51 -11.96 -16.28 9.03
C TRP A 51 -11.02 -16.70 10.16
N LYS A 52 -11.54 -16.64 11.38
CA LYS A 52 -10.84 -17.05 12.58
C LYS A 52 -10.91 -18.57 12.71
N GLN A 53 -9.79 -19.25 12.44
CA GLN A 53 -9.65 -20.70 12.64
C GLN A 53 -9.37 -21.02 14.11
N SER A 54 -8.57 -20.19 14.78
CA SER A 54 -8.25 -20.28 16.21
C SER A 54 -7.92 -18.88 16.76
N ASP A 55 -7.63 -18.79 18.07
CA ASP A 55 -7.17 -17.52 18.67
C ASP A 55 -5.80 -17.07 18.13
N HIS A 56 -5.02 -18.01 17.59
CA HIS A 56 -3.68 -17.75 17.06
C HIS A 56 -3.61 -17.68 15.54
N LEU A 57 -4.66 -18.11 14.82
CA LEU A 57 -4.62 -18.20 13.36
C LEU A 57 -5.93 -17.73 12.74
N GLN A 58 -5.81 -16.77 11.82
CA GLN A 58 -6.91 -16.28 11.02
C GLN A 58 -6.49 -16.29 9.55
N TRP A 59 -7.40 -16.66 8.67
CA TRP A 59 -7.22 -16.62 7.23
C TRP A 59 -7.90 -15.41 6.63
N ILE A 60 -7.31 -14.87 5.58
CA ILE A 60 -7.88 -13.78 4.78
C ILE A 60 -8.12 -14.33 3.38
N PHE A 61 -9.33 -14.18 2.89
CA PHE A 61 -9.75 -14.55 1.53
C PHE A 61 -10.38 -13.33 0.89
N GLY A 62 -10.02 -13.02 -0.35
CA GLY A 62 -10.58 -11.85 -0.99
C GLY A 62 -10.10 -11.64 -2.41
N ALA A 63 -10.28 -10.43 -2.87
CA ALA A 63 -9.75 -9.95 -4.14
C ALA A 63 -9.30 -8.50 -4.03
N VAL A 64 -8.31 -8.15 -4.82
CA VAL A 64 -7.79 -6.80 -5.01
C VAL A 64 -8.10 -6.37 -6.43
N TYR A 65 -8.66 -5.20 -6.59
CA TYR A 65 -8.76 -4.51 -7.87
C TYR A 65 -8.04 -3.17 -7.77
N THR A 66 -7.18 -2.86 -8.72
CA THR A 66 -6.44 -1.59 -8.75
C THR A 66 -6.21 -1.12 -10.18
N THR A 67 -6.24 0.20 -10.36
CA THR A 67 -5.88 0.89 -11.60
C THR A 67 -4.56 1.66 -11.46
N GLY A 68 -4.01 1.76 -10.24
CA GLY A 68 -2.84 2.58 -9.92
C GLY A 68 -1.48 1.89 -10.09
N ILE A 69 -1.45 0.58 -10.40
CA ILE A 69 -0.22 -0.20 -10.49
C ILE A 69 -0.14 -0.86 -11.87
N GLY A 70 0.01 -0.06 -12.92
CA GLY A 70 0.05 -0.56 -14.28
C GLY A 70 -1.32 -0.58 -14.96
N ASP A 71 -1.64 -1.65 -15.69
CA ASP A 71 -2.98 -1.86 -16.24
C ASP A 71 -3.97 -2.22 -15.13
N ASP A 72 -5.25 -2.16 -15.46
CA ASP A 72 -6.30 -2.60 -14.55
C ASP A 72 -6.04 -4.03 -14.10
N LEU A 73 -5.82 -4.21 -12.81
CA LEU A 73 -5.41 -5.49 -12.25
C LEU A 73 -6.47 -6.00 -11.28
N PHE A 74 -6.98 -7.19 -11.56
CA PHE A 74 -7.82 -7.95 -10.64
C PHE A 74 -7.08 -9.21 -10.20
N VAL A 75 -6.82 -9.33 -8.87
CA VAL A 75 -6.07 -10.46 -8.31
C VAL A 75 -6.86 -11.07 -7.15
N PRO A 76 -7.09 -12.39 -7.16
CA PRO A 76 -7.54 -13.07 -5.95
C PRO A 76 -6.47 -12.97 -4.87
N ALA A 77 -6.87 -12.71 -3.64
CA ALA A 77 -5.98 -12.55 -2.51
C ALA A 77 -6.22 -13.64 -1.46
N LEU A 78 -5.15 -14.27 -1.06
CA LEU A 78 -5.10 -15.20 0.07
C LEU A 78 -4.08 -14.66 1.07
N GLY A 79 -4.43 -14.71 2.34
CA GLY A 79 -3.53 -14.25 3.38
C GLY A 79 -3.79 -14.96 4.70
N LEU A 80 -2.96 -14.66 5.67
CA LEU A 80 -3.11 -15.14 7.04
C LEU A 80 -2.65 -14.09 8.05
N ILE A 81 -3.24 -14.15 9.23
CA ILE A 81 -2.77 -13.48 10.43
C ILE A 81 -2.44 -14.57 11.43
N TRP A 82 -1.19 -14.64 11.84
CA TRP A 82 -0.69 -15.59 12.81
C TRP A 82 -0.17 -14.85 14.04
N VAL A 83 -0.69 -15.20 15.21
CA VAL A 83 -0.36 -14.60 16.50
C VAL A 83 0.25 -15.68 17.39
N PRO A 84 1.55 -16.02 17.20
CA PRO A 84 2.19 -17.11 17.95
C PRO A 84 2.31 -16.82 19.45
N SER A 85 2.22 -15.57 19.87
CA SER A 85 2.22 -15.14 21.27
C SER A 85 1.52 -13.80 21.43
N ASP A 86 1.21 -13.40 22.67
CA ASP A 86 0.61 -12.08 22.98
C ASP A 86 1.51 -10.90 22.56
N ARG A 87 2.79 -11.16 22.30
CA ARG A 87 3.77 -10.13 21.90
C ARG A 87 4.11 -10.13 20.42
N SER A 88 3.68 -11.11 19.66
CA SER A 88 4.11 -11.23 18.26
C SER A 88 2.95 -11.54 17.34
N SER A 89 2.98 -10.92 16.16
CA SER A 89 2.04 -11.20 15.09
C SER A 89 2.72 -11.16 13.74
N LEU A 90 2.28 -12.02 12.83
CA LEU A 90 2.67 -12.06 11.44
C LEU A 90 1.42 -11.92 10.58
N VAL A 91 1.43 -10.95 9.68
CA VAL A 91 0.40 -10.74 8.67
C VAL A 91 1.02 -10.99 7.31
N ILE A 92 0.41 -11.88 6.54
CA ILE A 92 0.70 -12.08 5.12
C ILE A 92 -0.62 -11.81 4.38
N ALA A 93 -0.63 -10.83 3.48
CA ALA A 93 -1.83 -10.46 2.74
C ALA A 93 -1.44 -10.03 1.31
N GLY A 94 -1.50 -10.99 0.37
CA GLY A 94 -1.00 -10.77 -0.98
C GLY A 94 0.48 -10.39 -0.99
N PRO A 95 0.84 -9.23 -1.57
CA PRO A 95 2.24 -8.80 -1.66
C PRO A 95 2.77 -8.10 -0.38
N ILE A 96 2.00 -8.16 0.70
CA ILE A 96 2.35 -7.52 1.99
C ILE A 96 2.70 -8.60 2.99
N ILE A 97 3.87 -8.48 3.61
CA ILE A 97 4.30 -9.27 4.76
C ILE A 97 4.65 -8.29 5.87
N ARG A 98 4.06 -8.48 7.05
CA ARG A 98 4.35 -7.65 8.22
C ARG A 98 4.50 -8.52 9.46
N TYR A 99 5.65 -8.43 10.08
CA TYR A 99 5.88 -9.00 11.41
C TYR A 99 5.92 -7.87 12.44
N SER A 100 5.20 -8.04 13.54
CA SER A 100 5.19 -7.09 14.66
C SER A 100 5.60 -7.81 15.93
N TYR A 101 6.45 -7.17 16.72
CA TYR A 101 6.89 -7.68 18.01
C TYR A 101 6.80 -6.59 19.07
N GLN A 102 6.05 -6.86 20.14
CA GLN A 102 5.88 -5.95 21.27
C GLN A 102 7.09 -6.02 22.19
N LEU A 103 7.93 -4.98 22.18
CA LEU A 103 9.13 -4.88 23.02
C LEU A 103 8.77 -4.53 24.46
N SER A 104 7.77 -3.65 24.66
CA SER A 104 7.18 -3.29 25.94
C SER A 104 5.71 -2.91 25.73
N ASP A 105 4.99 -2.54 26.80
CA ASP A 105 3.57 -2.17 26.71
C ASP A 105 3.32 -0.98 25.77
N TYR A 106 4.32 -0.14 25.54
CA TYR A 106 4.21 1.05 24.70
C TYR A 106 5.13 1.04 23.46
N LEU A 107 5.98 0.04 23.29
CA LEU A 107 6.95 0.02 22.19
C LEU A 107 6.84 -1.25 21.38
N ALA A 108 6.60 -1.12 20.08
CA ALA A 108 6.56 -2.22 19.14
C ALA A 108 7.60 -2.05 18.03
N LEU A 109 8.26 -3.14 17.66
CA LEU A 109 9.09 -3.27 16.46
C LEU A 109 8.23 -3.87 15.35
N LYS A 110 8.22 -3.25 14.17
CA LYS A 110 7.54 -3.74 12.98
C LYS A 110 8.53 -3.95 11.85
N LEU A 111 8.57 -5.14 11.30
CA LEU A 111 9.32 -5.48 10.09
C LEU A 111 8.34 -5.66 8.96
N GLY A 112 8.61 -5.08 7.80
CA GLY A 112 7.73 -5.10 6.65
C GLY A 112 8.41 -5.48 5.36
N GLY A 113 7.65 -6.13 4.49
CA GLY A 113 7.95 -6.31 3.08
C GLY A 113 6.68 -6.03 2.29
N GLN A 114 6.79 -5.21 1.25
CA GLN A 114 5.63 -4.89 0.43
C GLN A 114 6.02 -4.50 -0.99
N PHE A 115 5.08 -4.67 -1.90
CA PHE A 115 5.14 -4.06 -3.22
C PHE A 115 4.64 -2.63 -3.10
N VAL A 116 5.38 -1.68 -3.65
CA VAL A 116 5.02 -0.26 -3.70
C VAL A 116 4.99 0.21 -5.14
N GLY A 117 4.08 1.10 -5.46
CA GLY A 117 3.98 1.67 -6.78
C GLY A 117 2.97 2.80 -6.83
N ASN A 118 3.08 3.60 -7.88
CA ASN A 118 2.11 4.64 -8.18
C ASN A 118 2.09 4.91 -9.70
N ARG A 119 0.98 5.45 -10.16
CA ARG A 119 0.79 5.91 -11.53
C ARG A 119 0.41 7.39 -11.48
N TRP A 120 1.10 8.19 -12.29
CA TRP A 120 0.81 9.61 -12.46
C TRP A 120 0.43 9.89 -13.91
N ASN A 121 -0.60 10.69 -14.11
CA ASN A 121 -0.91 11.26 -15.40
C ASN A 121 -0.28 12.66 -15.48
N THR A 122 0.41 12.95 -16.58
CA THR A 122 1.11 14.22 -16.81
C THR A 122 1.00 14.64 -18.25
N GLU A 123 1.21 15.92 -18.50
CA GLU A 123 1.35 16.47 -19.84
C GLU A 123 2.78 16.93 -20.10
N ALA A 124 3.27 16.72 -21.30
CA ALA A 124 4.56 17.23 -21.73
C ALA A 124 4.50 17.77 -23.17
N THR A 125 5.12 18.92 -23.41
CA THR A 125 5.22 19.48 -24.75
C THR A 125 6.42 18.88 -25.47
N TYR A 126 6.17 18.17 -26.56
CA TYR A 126 7.21 17.64 -27.43
C TYR A 126 7.02 18.16 -28.85
N GLY A 127 8.05 18.83 -29.38
CA GLY A 127 7.98 19.43 -30.73
C GLY A 127 6.88 20.50 -30.90
N GLY A 128 6.42 21.13 -29.80
CA GLY A 128 5.32 22.10 -29.82
C GLY A 128 3.91 21.49 -29.73
N ILE A 129 3.81 20.17 -29.60
CA ILE A 129 2.55 19.43 -29.40
C ILE A 129 2.50 19.02 -27.95
N LEU A 130 1.35 19.30 -27.30
CA LEU A 130 1.07 18.82 -25.95
C LEU A 130 0.66 17.35 -26.03
N GLU A 131 1.41 16.48 -25.36
CA GLU A 131 1.17 15.05 -25.31
C GLU A 131 0.92 14.60 -23.88
N GLU A 132 -0.13 13.83 -23.69
CA GLU A 132 -0.44 13.16 -22.44
C GLU A 132 0.48 11.97 -22.24
N ARG A 133 0.94 11.77 -20.98
CA ARG A 133 1.84 10.67 -20.61
C ARG A 133 1.42 10.07 -19.28
N ASN A 134 1.45 8.75 -19.22
CA ASN A 134 1.34 8.03 -17.98
C ASN A 134 2.73 7.61 -17.50
N LEU A 135 3.04 7.96 -16.26
CA LEU A 135 4.27 7.59 -15.59
C LEU A 135 3.91 6.54 -14.52
N ARG A 136 4.57 5.39 -14.56
CA ARG A 136 4.35 4.31 -13.60
C ARG A 136 5.65 4.01 -12.88
N TYR A 137 5.57 3.88 -11.57
CA TYR A 137 6.69 3.44 -10.74
C TYR A 137 6.26 2.20 -9.96
N ARG A 138 7.12 1.21 -9.88
CA ARG A 138 6.93 0.01 -9.07
C ARG A 138 8.25 -0.45 -8.47
N SER A 139 8.23 -0.95 -7.26
CA SER A 139 9.38 -1.52 -6.57
C SER A 139 8.95 -2.44 -5.44
N TYR A 140 9.91 -3.15 -4.86
CA TYR A 140 9.72 -3.87 -3.60
C TYR A 140 10.38 -3.07 -2.49
N ARG A 141 9.72 -2.99 -1.35
CA ARG A 141 10.23 -2.32 -0.15
C ARG A 141 10.33 -3.29 1.00
N ILE A 142 11.47 -3.29 1.67
CA ILE A 142 11.62 -3.84 3.02
C ILE A 142 11.74 -2.68 4.00
N SER A 143 11.18 -2.83 5.20
CA SER A 143 11.17 -1.74 6.19
C SER A 143 11.29 -2.27 7.61
N VAL A 144 11.83 -1.43 8.47
CA VAL A 144 11.84 -1.57 9.92
C VAL A 144 11.30 -0.30 10.54
N ASN A 145 10.31 -0.44 11.42
CA ASN A 145 9.65 0.67 12.10
C ASN A 145 9.60 0.42 13.60
N LEU A 146 9.82 1.45 14.39
CA LEU A 146 9.53 1.50 15.81
C LEU A 146 8.27 2.33 16.00
N GLN A 147 7.29 1.76 16.67
CA GLN A 147 6.05 2.44 17.04
C GLN A 147 6.00 2.60 18.54
N TRP A 148 5.75 3.82 19.00
CA TRP A 148 5.54 4.16 20.39
C TRP A 148 4.08 4.60 20.59
N SER A 149 3.34 3.86 21.44
CA SER A 149 1.98 4.20 21.86
C SER A 149 2.05 4.96 23.19
N PHE A 150 1.42 6.12 23.23
CA PHE A 150 1.34 6.94 24.44
C PHE A 150 0.17 6.50 25.34
N ASP A 151 -0.90 6.06 24.68
CA ASP A 151 -2.14 5.53 25.25
C ASP A 151 -2.77 4.56 24.24
N ASP A 152 -4.02 4.15 24.50
CA ASP A 152 -4.75 3.20 23.65
C ASP A 152 -5.08 3.75 22.26
N ASP A 153 -5.18 5.08 22.14
CA ASP A 153 -5.66 5.77 20.93
C ASP A 153 -4.54 6.40 20.12
N HIS A 154 -3.42 6.76 20.76
CA HIS A 154 -2.38 7.58 20.14
C HIS A 154 -1.04 6.86 20.03
N SER A 155 -0.46 6.87 18.84
CA SER A 155 0.90 6.38 18.63
C SER A 155 1.67 7.23 17.61
N VAL A 156 2.98 7.23 17.73
CA VAL A 156 3.90 7.72 16.71
C VAL A 156 4.77 6.57 16.24
N PHE A 157 5.22 6.65 15.00
CA PHE A 157 6.21 5.70 14.49
C PHE A 157 7.31 6.42 13.74
N ALA A 158 8.49 5.81 13.76
CA ALA A 158 9.62 6.20 12.92
C ALA A 158 10.27 4.94 12.38
N GLY A 159 10.73 5.00 11.13
CA GLY A 159 11.32 3.84 10.51
C GLY A 159 12.19 4.17 9.32
N ALA A 160 12.86 3.12 8.84
CA ALA A 160 13.66 3.14 7.64
C ALA A 160 13.29 1.95 6.76
N GLY A 161 13.41 2.14 5.46
CA GLY A 161 13.18 1.12 4.46
C GLY A 161 14.21 1.19 3.34
N TYR A 162 14.16 0.17 2.49
CA TYR A 162 15.00 0.08 1.31
C TYR A 162 14.16 -0.41 0.14
N ASP A 163 14.12 0.39 -0.91
CA ASP A 163 13.44 0.09 -2.16
C ASP A 163 14.43 -0.56 -3.12
N PHE A 164 14.03 -1.68 -3.73
CA PHE A 164 14.84 -2.43 -4.67
C PHE A 164 14.02 -2.98 -5.83
N ALA A 165 14.71 -3.37 -6.90
CA ALA A 165 14.10 -3.80 -8.15
C ALA A 165 13.05 -2.79 -8.66
N GLY A 166 13.42 -1.49 -8.56
CA GLY A 166 12.59 -0.40 -9.03
C GLY A 166 12.54 -0.33 -10.53
N GLU A 167 11.34 -0.13 -11.08
CA GLU A 167 11.11 0.07 -12.49
C GLU A 167 10.23 1.31 -12.69
N PHE A 168 10.62 2.12 -13.67
CA PHE A 168 9.90 3.32 -14.06
C PHE A 168 9.51 3.21 -15.54
N GLU A 169 8.22 3.19 -15.80
CA GLU A 169 7.65 3.11 -17.12
C GLU A 169 7.07 4.46 -17.54
N ILE A 170 7.38 4.88 -18.75
CA ILE A 170 6.82 6.08 -19.39
C ILE A 170 5.99 5.61 -20.58
N GLU A 171 4.69 5.75 -20.50
CA GLU A 171 3.77 5.49 -21.59
C GLU A 171 3.38 6.83 -22.26
N SER A 172 3.64 6.92 -23.56
CA SER A 172 3.28 8.05 -24.42
C SER A 172 2.50 7.53 -25.62
N PRO A 173 1.73 8.34 -26.35
CA PRO A 173 1.07 7.89 -27.55
C PRO A 173 2.04 7.21 -28.53
N GLY A 174 1.85 5.90 -28.74
CA GLY A 174 2.64 5.09 -29.65
C GLY A 174 4.02 4.62 -29.16
N SER A 175 4.38 4.84 -27.88
CA SER A 175 5.63 4.33 -27.32
C SER A 175 5.55 4.05 -25.82
N ILE A 176 6.15 2.95 -25.40
CA ILE A 176 6.39 2.59 -24.01
C ILE A 176 7.90 2.53 -23.80
N ARG A 177 8.39 3.13 -22.73
CA ARG A 177 9.81 3.12 -22.36
C ARG A 177 9.95 2.74 -20.90
N ASP A 178 10.71 1.69 -20.65
CA ASP A 178 11.03 1.22 -19.31
C ASP A 178 12.44 1.66 -18.91
N ARG A 179 12.63 1.93 -17.65
CA ARG A 179 13.93 2.20 -17.05
C ARG A 179 14.00 1.58 -15.67
N ASP A 180 15.10 0.90 -15.42
CA ASP A 180 15.45 0.49 -14.07
C ASP A 180 15.72 1.72 -13.21
N VAL A 181 15.25 1.69 -11.98
CA VAL A 181 15.49 2.72 -10.98
C VAL A 181 16.50 2.20 -9.98
N GLU A 182 17.49 3.03 -9.67
CA GLU A 182 18.47 2.69 -8.64
C GLU A 182 17.77 2.44 -7.30
N ASN A 183 18.29 1.46 -6.59
CA ASN A 183 17.82 1.13 -5.25
C ASN A 183 18.04 2.31 -4.30
N GLY A 184 17.12 2.53 -3.37
CA GLY A 184 17.15 3.71 -2.51
C GLY A 184 16.69 3.48 -1.08
N GLY A 185 17.26 4.25 -0.16
CA GLY A 185 16.79 4.31 1.23
C GLY A 185 15.56 5.19 1.37
N VAL A 186 14.63 4.80 2.25
CA VAL A 186 13.42 5.53 2.58
C VAL A 186 13.35 5.72 4.09
N PHE A 187 12.95 6.91 4.54
CA PHE A 187 12.68 7.19 5.93
C PHE A 187 11.23 7.59 6.09
N GLU A 188 10.60 7.08 7.15
CA GLU A 188 9.20 7.29 7.46
C GLU A 188 9.08 7.81 8.88
N ILE A 189 8.20 8.78 9.08
CA ILE A 189 7.73 9.24 10.38
C ILE A 189 6.26 9.50 10.29
N GLY A 190 5.50 9.11 11.28
CA GLY A 190 4.07 9.33 11.28
C GLY A 190 3.44 9.26 12.67
N TYR A 191 2.21 9.74 12.71
CA TYR A 191 1.34 9.69 13.85
C TYR A 191 0.08 8.92 13.46
N GLN A 192 -0.41 8.09 14.38
CA GLN A 192 -1.62 7.30 14.20
C GLN A 192 -2.57 7.57 15.36
N TYR A 193 -3.83 7.79 15.01
CA TYR A 193 -4.94 7.89 15.96
C TYR A 193 -5.96 6.80 15.65
N GLN A 194 -6.42 6.08 16.68
CA GLN A 194 -7.47 5.06 16.58
C GLN A 194 -8.71 5.57 17.32
N PHE A 195 -9.89 5.35 16.73
CA PHE A 195 -11.20 5.71 17.30
C PHE A 195 -11.83 4.52 18.02
#